data_522d3f6004ac251ec82ba9916b83b251
#
_entry.id   522d3f6004ac251ec82ba9916b83b251
#
_cell.length_a   1.000
_cell.length_b   1.000
_cell.length_c   1.000
_cell.angle_alpha   90.00
_cell.angle_beta   90.00
_cell.angle_gamma   90.00
#
_symmetry.space_group_name_H-M   'P 1'
#
loop_
_entity.id
_entity.type
_entity.pdbx_description
1 polymer ?
#
loop_
_entity_poly.entity_id
_entity_poly.type
_entity_poly.pdbx_seq_one_letter_code
_entity_poly.pdbx_strand_id
1 'polypeptide(L)'
;FGDLQMDENGDSTDRVTSDAELPDNPDHGVDKSYYFAYDFREDPLTVADKLHEYITCVKKLTGHDTVLLRASSMGGVMTMAYFYKYGTEGIDACIFQCCPILGTQVAGDLFTKKITIDPDALVRYASQPPTDEQWQSDLLGVVLDMLNFAGVFKALVGVADKLLENLTDRVFDEFMYPVFGSM
;
A
#
# COMPACT_ATOMS: atom_id res chain seq x y z
N PHE A 1 -5.73 2.99 16.68
CA PHE A 1 -4.53 3.14 15.82
C PHE A 1 -3.22 3.21 16.62
N GLY A 2 -3.27 3.23 17.97
CA GLY A 2 -2.08 3.20 18.81
C GLY A 2 -1.14 2.05 18.46
N ASP A 3 -1.70 0.92 18.07
CA ASP A 3 -0.97 -0.30 17.71
C ASP A 3 -0.22 -0.22 16.35
N LEU A 4 -0.32 0.88 15.62
CA LEU A 4 0.38 1.10 14.36
C LEU A 4 1.47 2.17 14.47
N GLN A 5 1.77 2.65 15.67
CA GLN A 5 2.81 3.64 15.89
C GLN A 5 4.21 3.02 15.84
N MET A 6 5.15 3.80 15.39
CA MET A 6 6.57 3.50 15.45
C MET A 6 7.24 4.45 16.44
N ASP A 7 8.35 4.02 17.03
CA ASP A 7 9.16 4.88 17.87
C ASP A 7 10.06 5.83 17.04
N GLU A 8 10.85 6.64 17.72
CA GLU A 8 11.76 7.61 17.09
C GLU A 8 12.88 6.97 16.25
N ASN A 9 13.10 5.66 16.39
CA ASN A 9 14.08 4.90 15.63
C ASN A 9 13.44 4.18 14.42
N GLY A 10 12.12 4.26 14.28
CA GLY A 10 11.37 3.54 13.26
C GLY A 10 11.05 2.10 13.63
N ASP A 11 11.20 1.71 14.90
CA ASP A 11 10.81 0.40 15.39
C ASP A 11 9.32 0.40 15.77
N SER A 12 8.64 -0.72 15.53
CA SER A 12 7.24 -0.88 15.95
C SER A 12 7.15 -0.83 17.47
N THR A 13 6.33 0.08 18.00
CA THR A 13 6.07 0.18 19.44
C THR A 13 5.19 -0.95 19.94
N ASP A 14 4.67 -1.78 19.06
CA ASP A 14 3.67 -2.77 19.34
C ASP A 14 4.01 -4.17 18.87
N ARG A 15 3.08 -5.06 19.22
CA ARG A 15 3.12 -6.51 19.03
C ARG A 15 2.94 -6.95 17.57
N VAL A 16 2.85 -6.02 16.64
CA VAL A 16 2.70 -6.33 15.21
C VAL A 16 4.08 -6.32 14.57
N THR A 17 4.73 -7.46 14.58
CA THR A 17 5.93 -7.69 13.79
C THR A 17 5.51 -8.39 12.50
N SER A 18 5.91 -7.84 11.37
CA SER A 18 5.64 -8.41 10.04
C SER A 18 6.91 -8.86 9.32
N ASP A 19 8.04 -8.80 10.01
CA ASP A 19 9.33 -9.21 9.42
C ASP A 19 9.33 -10.69 9.08
N ALA A 20 9.81 -11.02 7.90
CA ALA A 20 10.02 -12.38 7.51
C ALA A 20 11.14 -13.01 8.33
N GLU A 21 10.86 -14.17 8.90
CA GLU A 21 11.92 -15.02 9.41
C GLU A 21 12.84 -15.46 8.26
N LEU A 22 14.14 -15.54 8.54
CA LEU A 22 15.08 -16.05 7.54
C LEU A 22 14.71 -17.50 7.21
N PRO A 23 14.69 -17.87 5.91
CA PRO A 23 14.30 -19.20 5.50
C PRO A 23 15.35 -20.23 5.97
N ASP A 24 14.89 -21.36 6.47
CA ASP A 24 15.71 -22.47 6.97
C ASP A 24 15.57 -23.75 6.12
N ASN A 25 14.62 -23.77 5.19
CA ASN A 25 14.31 -24.94 4.40
C ASN A 25 14.73 -24.77 2.93
N PRO A 26 15.68 -25.59 2.42
CA PRO A 26 16.09 -25.57 1.03
C PRO A 26 15.07 -26.20 0.07
N ASP A 27 14.10 -26.98 0.60
CA ASP A 27 13.10 -27.74 -0.19
C ASP A 27 11.93 -26.90 -0.72
N HIS A 28 12.10 -25.60 -0.83
CA HIS A 28 11.25 -24.81 -1.70
C HIS A 28 11.67 -25.08 -3.15
N GLY A 29 11.24 -26.24 -3.68
CA GLY A 29 11.59 -26.69 -5.03
C GLY A 29 11.17 -25.72 -6.12
N VAL A 30 11.39 -26.08 -7.37
CA VAL A 30 11.20 -25.24 -8.58
C VAL A 30 9.83 -24.55 -8.65
N ASP A 31 8.81 -25.16 -8.03
CA ASP A 31 7.44 -24.61 -7.99
C ASP A 31 7.14 -23.87 -6.67
N LYS A 32 8.15 -23.64 -5.82
CA LYS A 32 7.96 -22.99 -4.53
C LYS A 32 8.67 -21.65 -4.51
N SER A 33 8.06 -20.72 -3.82
CA SER A 33 8.57 -19.36 -3.69
C SER A 33 8.95 -19.08 -2.25
N TYR A 34 10.02 -18.33 -2.07
CA TYR A 34 10.35 -17.71 -0.82
C TYR A 34 9.62 -16.40 -0.71
N TYR A 35 8.97 -16.14 0.42
CA TYR A 35 8.20 -14.93 0.65
C TYR A 35 8.94 -14.04 1.63
N PHE A 36 9.26 -12.84 1.18
CA PHE A 36 9.81 -11.79 2.03
C PHE A 36 8.67 -10.87 2.47
N ALA A 37 8.41 -10.82 3.76
CA ALA A 37 7.52 -9.86 4.40
C ALA A 37 8.36 -8.80 5.14
N TYR A 38 7.80 -7.61 5.27
CA TYR A 38 8.46 -6.48 5.95
C TYR A 38 7.40 -5.56 6.55
N ASP A 39 7.79 -4.78 7.53
CA ASP A 39 6.93 -3.72 8.04
C ASP A 39 6.89 -2.58 7.00
N PHE A 40 5.71 -2.31 6.47
CA PHE A 40 5.51 -1.31 5.42
C PHE A 40 5.77 0.13 5.88
N ARG A 41 5.88 0.35 7.20
CA ARG A 41 6.12 1.65 7.84
C ARG A 41 7.60 1.98 7.96
N GLU A 42 8.48 0.97 7.84
CA GLU A 42 9.92 1.17 7.94
C GLU A 42 10.50 1.92 6.75
N ASP A 43 11.63 2.57 6.99
CA ASP A 43 12.43 3.17 5.93
C ASP A 43 12.76 2.15 4.84
N PRO A 44 12.48 2.43 3.57
CA PRO A 44 12.77 1.53 2.46
C PRO A 44 14.23 1.08 2.38
N LEU A 45 15.19 1.89 2.84
CA LEU A 45 16.60 1.50 2.87
C LEU A 45 16.90 0.49 3.99
N THR A 46 16.19 0.57 5.10
CA THR A 46 16.25 -0.44 6.17
C THR A 46 15.65 -1.76 5.69
N VAL A 47 14.50 -1.69 5.02
CA VAL A 47 13.88 -2.88 4.40
C VAL A 47 14.80 -3.49 3.34
N ALA A 48 15.54 -2.66 2.58
CA ALA A 48 16.53 -3.15 1.62
C ALA A 48 17.66 -3.95 2.27
N ASP A 49 18.08 -3.59 3.48
CA ASP A 49 19.08 -4.37 4.23
C ASP A 49 18.54 -5.75 4.61
N LYS A 50 17.33 -5.80 5.14
CA LYS A 50 16.63 -7.04 5.47
C LYS A 50 16.44 -7.93 4.24
N LEU A 51 16.05 -7.33 3.12
CA LEU A 51 15.90 -8.05 1.85
C LEU A 51 17.24 -8.59 1.35
N HIS A 52 18.34 -7.85 1.51
CA HIS A 52 19.68 -8.31 1.14
C HIS A 52 20.10 -9.54 1.96
N GLU A 53 19.87 -9.50 3.25
CA GLU A 53 20.14 -10.64 4.14
C GLU A 53 19.30 -11.86 3.76
N TYR A 54 18.02 -11.64 3.49
CA TYR A 54 17.09 -12.68 3.07
C TYR A 54 17.52 -13.34 1.74
N ILE A 55 17.85 -12.56 0.72
CA ILE A 55 18.34 -13.05 -0.56
C ILE A 55 19.64 -13.84 -0.38
N THR A 56 20.54 -13.33 0.46
CA THR A 56 21.80 -14.02 0.78
C THR A 56 21.55 -15.39 1.43
N CYS A 57 20.59 -15.43 2.34
CA CYS A 57 20.17 -16.69 2.98
C CYS A 57 19.58 -17.66 1.95
N VAL A 58 18.67 -17.21 1.09
CA VAL A 58 18.08 -18.04 0.03
C VAL A 58 19.15 -18.63 -0.90
N LYS A 59 20.08 -17.81 -1.37
CA LYS A 59 21.20 -18.27 -2.20
C LYS A 59 22.02 -19.36 -1.51
N LYS A 60 22.34 -19.15 -0.23
CA LYS A 60 23.10 -20.12 0.56
C LYS A 60 22.34 -21.45 0.74
N LEU A 61 21.05 -21.38 1.02
CA LEU A 61 20.21 -22.56 1.23
C LEU A 61 20.01 -23.38 -0.05
N THR A 62 19.78 -22.67 -1.16
CA THR A 62 19.47 -23.32 -2.44
C THR A 62 20.71 -23.72 -3.24
N GLY A 63 21.88 -23.18 -2.88
CA GLY A 63 23.13 -23.38 -3.64
C GLY A 63 23.13 -22.66 -4.99
N HIS A 64 22.22 -21.70 -5.21
CA HIS A 64 22.19 -20.89 -6.42
C HIS A 64 22.91 -19.56 -6.23
N ASP A 65 23.60 -19.10 -7.26
CA ASP A 65 24.30 -17.82 -7.23
C ASP A 65 23.37 -16.63 -7.51
N THR A 66 22.21 -16.91 -8.08
CA THR A 66 21.25 -15.88 -8.51
C THR A 66 19.83 -16.20 -8.06
N VAL A 67 18.99 -15.17 -8.04
CA VAL A 67 17.56 -15.27 -7.72
C VAL A 67 16.70 -14.51 -8.73
N LEU A 68 15.43 -14.94 -8.86
CA LEU A 68 14.38 -14.18 -9.52
C LEU A 68 13.57 -13.43 -8.46
N LEU A 69 13.36 -12.16 -8.65
CA LEU A 69 12.50 -11.35 -7.77
C LEU A 69 11.13 -11.16 -8.41
N ARG A 70 10.10 -11.26 -7.60
CA ARG A 70 8.75 -10.84 -7.95
C ARG A 70 8.25 -9.87 -6.90
N ALA A 71 8.13 -8.62 -7.31
CA ALA A 71 7.65 -7.55 -6.46
C ALA A 71 6.21 -7.18 -6.82
N SER A 72 5.37 -6.97 -5.80
CA SER A 72 3.98 -6.57 -6.00
C SER A 72 3.71 -5.27 -5.23
N SER A 73 2.98 -4.34 -5.88
CA SER A 73 2.55 -3.08 -5.27
C SER A 73 3.74 -2.34 -4.59
N MET A 74 3.63 -1.99 -3.33
CA MET A 74 4.67 -1.32 -2.54
C MET A 74 5.98 -2.12 -2.46
N GLY A 75 5.95 -3.45 -2.60
CA GLY A 75 7.16 -4.27 -2.70
C GLY A 75 8.09 -3.88 -3.84
N GLY A 76 7.55 -3.24 -4.90
CA GLY A 76 8.37 -2.68 -5.96
C GLY A 76 9.21 -1.48 -5.51
N VAL A 77 8.69 -0.65 -4.62
CA VAL A 77 9.43 0.48 -4.04
C VAL A 77 10.60 -0.04 -3.20
N MET A 78 10.33 -1.06 -2.36
CA MET A 78 11.37 -1.70 -1.55
C MET A 78 12.44 -2.38 -2.41
N THR A 79 12.04 -3.01 -3.52
CA THR A 79 12.98 -3.60 -4.48
C THR A 79 13.82 -2.53 -5.18
N MET A 80 13.25 -1.38 -5.51
CA MET A 80 14.02 -0.26 -6.07
C MET A 80 15.00 0.32 -5.05
N ALA A 81 14.63 0.42 -3.78
CA ALA A 81 15.54 0.79 -2.69
C ALA A 81 16.70 -0.22 -2.56
N TYR A 82 16.39 -1.50 -2.67
CA TYR A 82 17.41 -2.56 -2.73
C TYR A 82 18.37 -2.36 -3.90
N PHE A 83 17.87 -2.14 -5.12
CA PHE A 83 18.72 -1.92 -6.29
C PHE A 83 19.58 -0.65 -6.17
N TYR A 84 19.01 0.39 -5.57
CA TYR A 84 19.75 1.62 -5.28
C TYR A 84 20.94 1.37 -4.35
N LYS A 85 20.76 0.54 -3.31
CA LYS A 85 21.76 0.32 -2.27
C LYS A 85 22.76 -0.78 -2.63
N TYR A 86 22.30 -1.87 -3.22
CA TYR A 86 23.09 -3.08 -3.46
C TYR A 86 23.32 -3.41 -4.94
N GLY A 87 22.69 -2.68 -5.83
CA GLY A 87 22.76 -2.99 -7.27
C GLY A 87 21.92 -4.20 -7.65
N THR A 88 22.21 -4.75 -8.81
CA THR A 88 21.47 -5.88 -9.40
C THR A 88 22.28 -7.17 -9.47
N GLU A 89 23.47 -7.19 -8.90
CA GLU A 89 24.34 -8.37 -8.95
C GLU A 89 23.69 -9.56 -8.24
N GLY A 90 23.64 -10.68 -8.93
CA GLY A 90 23.00 -11.90 -8.42
C GLY A 90 21.47 -11.87 -8.46
N ILE A 91 20.88 -10.96 -9.23
CA ILE A 91 19.45 -10.94 -9.59
C ILE A 91 19.34 -11.21 -11.08
N ASP A 92 18.82 -12.37 -11.47
CA ASP A 92 18.66 -12.75 -12.88
C ASP A 92 17.57 -11.95 -13.58
N ALA A 93 16.45 -11.75 -12.89
CA ALA A 93 15.35 -10.93 -13.36
C ALA A 93 14.48 -10.42 -12.19
N CYS A 94 13.76 -9.35 -12.45
CA CYS A 94 12.77 -8.83 -11.53
C CYS A 94 11.45 -8.59 -12.26
N ILE A 95 10.34 -9.12 -11.72
CA ILE A 95 9.00 -8.87 -12.22
C ILE A 95 8.33 -7.87 -11.29
N PHE A 96 7.97 -6.71 -11.80
CA PHE A 96 7.20 -5.70 -11.09
C PHE A 96 5.72 -5.83 -11.47
N GLN A 97 4.89 -6.17 -10.50
CA GLN A 97 3.45 -6.32 -10.70
C GLN A 97 2.70 -5.19 -9.99
N CYS A 98 2.09 -4.31 -10.78
CA CYS A 98 1.32 -3.16 -10.26
C CYS A 98 2.12 -2.30 -9.25
N CYS A 99 3.40 -2.07 -9.53
CA CYS A 99 4.30 -1.37 -8.62
C CYS A 99 4.34 0.13 -8.93
N PRO A 100 4.15 1.01 -7.94
CA PRO A 100 4.20 2.46 -8.12
C PRO A 100 5.66 2.98 -8.12
N ILE A 101 6.50 2.48 -9.03
CA ILE A 101 7.95 2.79 -9.08
C ILE A 101 8.20 4.29 -9.29
N LEU A 102 7.32 4.97 -10.01
CA LEU A 102 7.39 6.41 -10.25
C LEU A 102 6.50 7.22 -9.30
N GLY A 103 6.05 6.59 -8.22
CA GLY A 103 5.08 7.18 -7.31
C GLY A 103 3.63 6.94 -7.75
N THR A 104 2.69 7.46 -6.97
CA THR A 104 1.26 7.39 -7.25
C THR A 104 0.59 8.70 -6.88
N GLN A 105 -0.31 9.16 -7.75
CA GLN A 105 -1.07 10.37 -7.48
C GLN A 105 -1.88 10.26 -6.19
N VAL A 106 -2.42 9.09 -5.89
CA VAL A 106 -3.20 8.86 -4.66
C VAL A 106 -2.37 9.18 -3.41
N ALA A 107 -1.13 8.70 -3.36
CA ALA A 107 -0.23 9.04 -2.25
C ALA A 107 0.13 10.54 -2.27
N GLY A 108 0.46 11.08 -3.45
CA GLY A 108 0.77 12.50 -3.59
C GLY A 108 -0.38 13.41 -3.14
N ASP A 109 -1.60 13.09 -3.52
CA ASP A 109 -2.79 13.86 -3.14
C ASP A 109 -3.07 13.72 -1.63
N LEU A 110 -2.88 12.52 -1.07
CA LEU A 110 -3.00 12.27 0.35
C LEU A 110 -1.98 13.12 1.15
N PHE A 111 -0.69 13.02 0.82
CA PHE A 111 0.38 13.74 1.54
C PHE A 111 0.38 15.26 1.32
N THR A 112 -0.23 15.73 0.23
CA THR A 112 -0.41 17.16 -0.04
C THR A 112 -1.77 17.69 0.46
N LYS A 113 -2.53 16.89 1.21
CA LYS A 113 -3.87 17.22 1.74
C LYS A 113 -4.88 17.60 0.64
N LYS A 114 -4.71 17.08 -0.57
CA LYS A 114 -5.61 17.31 -1.71
C LYS A 114 -6.66 16.21 -1.80
N ILE A 115 -7.35 15.96 -0.70
CA ILE A 115 -8.45 15.00 -0.67
C ILE A 115 -9.74 15.76 -1.01
N THR A 116 -10.34 15.43 -2.14
CA THR A 116 -11.65 15.97 -2.54
C THR A 116 -12.61 14.82 -2.80
N ILE A 117 -13.89 15.05 -2.49
CA ILE A 117 -14.95 14.13 -2.89
C ILE A 117 -15.50 14.60 -4.24
N ASP A 118 -15.31 13.78 -5.29
CA ASP A 118 -16.00 13.97 -6.56
C ASP A 118 -17.40 13.32 -6.48
N PRO A 119 -18.49 14.15 -6.48
CA PRO A 119 -19.85 13.63 -6.42
C PRO A 119 -20.17 12.69 -7.59
N ASP A 120 -19.68 13.01 -8.79
CA ASP A 120 -19.95 12.21 -9.96
C ASP A 120 -19.19 10.87 -9.93
N ALA A 121 -18.02 10.83 -9.30
CA ALA A 121 -17.28 9.59 -9.07
C ALA A 121 -18.00 8.71 -8.04
N LEU A 122 -18.58 9.28 -6.99
CA LEU A 122 -19.39 8.54 -6.02
C LEU A 122 -20.64 7.93 -6.66
N VAL A 123 -21.34 8.70 -7.50
CA VAL A 123 -22.50 8.19 -8.24
C VAL A 123 -22.09 7.04 -9.16
N ARG A 124 -21.01 7.21 -9.92
CA ARG A 124 -20.47 6.12 -10.77
C ARG A 124 -20.10 4.89 -9.99
N TYR A 125 -19.45 5.05 -8.82
CA TYR A 125 -19.07 3.94 -7.96
C TYR A 125 -20.29 3.20 -7.40
N ALA A 126 -21.27 3.95 -6.89
CA ALA A 126 -22.50 3.39 -6.34
C ALA A 126 -23.39 2.75 -7.42
N SER A 127 -23.27 3.17 -8.67
CA SER A 127 -24.00 2.59 -9.82
C SER A 127 -23.30 1.35 -10.42
N GLN A 128 -22.09 1.01 -9.95
CA GLN A 128 -21.43 -0.23 -10.37
C GLN A 128 -22.02 -1.40 -9.59
N PRO A 129 -22.56 -2.43 -10.25
CA PRO A 129 -23.17 -3.55 -9.55
C PRO A 129 -22.13 -4.26 -8.68
N PRO A 130 -22.38 -4.47 -7.37
CA PRO A 130 -21.74 -5.54 -6.66
C PRO A 130 -22.16 -6.86 -7.33
N THR A 131 -21.24 -7.72 -7.52
CA THR A 131 -21.18 -8.86 -8.43
C THR A 131 -22.39 -9.83 -8.49
N ASP A 132 -23.40 -9.75 -7.61
CA ASP A 132 -24.49 -10.75 -7.55
C ASP A 132 -25.93 -10.19 -7.41
N GLU A 133 -26.14 -8.88 -7.23
CA GLU A 133 -27.53 -8.35 -7.08
C GLU A 133 -27.72 -7.05 -7.88
N GLN A 134 -27.81 -7.19 -9.18
CA GLN A 134 -27.92 -6.10 -10.15
C GLN A 134 -29.09 -5.13 -9.89
N TRP A 135 -30.22 -5.64 -9.39
CA TRP A 135 -31.42 -4.83 -9.13
C TRP A 135 -31.23 -3.81 -7.98
N GLN A 136 -30.43 -4.14 -6.96
CA GLN A 136 -30.17 -3.21 -5.84
C GLN A 136 -29.28 -2.06 -6.26
N SER A 137 -28.28 -2.32 -7.14
CA SER A 137 -27.43 -1.29 -7.68
C SER A 137 -28.18 -0.39 -8.67
N ASP A 138 -29.07 -0.95 -9.48
CA ASP A 138 -29.91 -0.19 -10.40
C ASP A 138 -30.87 0.72 -9.63
N LEU A 139 -31.49 0.21 -8.55
CA LEU A 139 -32.35 1.02 -7.69
C LEU A 139 -31.56 2.13 -6.98
N LEU A 140 -30.40 1.81 -6.44
CA LEU A 140 -29.54 2.80 -5.79
C LEU A 140 -29.05 3.86 -6.78
N GLY A 141 -28.68 3.47 -7.99
CA GLY A 141 -28.33 4.36 -9.07
C GLY A 141 -29.45 5.36 -9.40
N VAL A 142 -30.68 4.86 -9.56
CA VAL A 142 -31.85 5.72 -9.82
C VAL A 142 -32.12 6.69 -8.67
N VAL A 143 -32.00 6.24 -7.42
CA VAL A 143 -32.17 7.09 -6.23
C VAL A 143 -31.08 8.18 -6.18
N LEU A 144 -29.83 7.83 -6.44
CA LEU A 144 -28.73 8.78 -6.47
C LEU A 144 -28.86 9.79 -7.61
N ASP A 145 -29.31 9.36 -8.78
CA ASP A 145 -29.59 10.24 -9.92
C ASP A 145 -30.72 11.21 -9.62
N MET A 146 -31.79 10.74 -8.97
CA MET A 146 -32.88 11.61 -8.50
C MET A 146 -32.41 12.65 -7.48
N LEU A 147 -31.59 12.25 -6.52
CA LEU A 147 -31.03 13.16 -5.51
C LEU A 147 -30.05 14.16 -6.14
N ASN A 148 -29.25 13.72 -7.12
CA ASN A 148 -28.33 14.58 -7.85
C ASN A 148 -29.08 15.58 -8.72
N PHE A 149 -30.14 15.14 -9.42
CA PHE A 149 -30.99 16.02 -10.21
C PHE A 149 -31.68 17.09 -9.36
N ALA A 150 -32.12 16.74 -8.15
CA ALA A 150 -32.71 17.70 -7.20
C ALA A 150 -31.67 18.63 -6.55
N GLY A 151 -30.37 18.46 -6.84
CA GLY A 151 -29.29 19.23 -6.22
C GLY A 151 -29.02 18.89 -4.75
N VAL A 152 -29.80 18.01 -4.16
CA VAL A 152 -29.68 17.59 -2.76
C VAL A 152 -28.38 16.83 -2.53
N PHE A 153 -28.01 15.97 -3.47
CA PHE A 153 -26.78 15.19 -3.40
C PHE A 153 -25.54 16.11 -3.44
N LYS A 154 -25.53 17.09 -4.33
CA LYS A 154 -24.44 18.10 -4.40
C LYS A 154 -24.35 18.93 -3.12
N ALA A 155 -25.46 19.28 -2.51
CA ALA A 155 -25.46 20.01 -1.25
C ALA A 155 -24.93 19.15 -0.10
N LEU A 156 -25.29 17.86 -0.03
CA LEU A 156 -24.76 16.92 0.96
C LEU A 156 -23.28 16.69 0.79
N VAL A 157 -22.80 16.54 -0.45
CA VAL A 157 -21.38 16.40 -0.75
C VAL A 157 -20.62 17.67 -0.41
N GLY A 158 -21.17 18.86 -0.68
CA GLY A 158 -20.55 20.13 -0.31
C GLY A 158 -20.46 20.33 1.22
N VAL A 159 -21.38 19.75 2.00
CA VAL A 159 -21.26 19.70 3.47
C VAL A 159 -20.21 18.68 3.88
N ALA A 160 -20.16 17.52 3.22
CA ALA A 160 -19.15 16.50 3.46
C ALA A 160 -17.74 16.98 3.11
N ASP A 161 -17.56 17.73 2.03
CA ASP A 161 -16.29 18.36 1.66
C ASP A 161 -15.79 19.33 2.75
N LYS A 162 -16.68 20.21 3.25
CA LYS A 162 -16.34 21.11 4.36
C LYS A 162 -16.01 20.36 5.67
N LEU A 163 -16.68 19.23 5.91
CA LEU A 163 -16.34 18.38 7.03
C LEU A 163 -15.00 17.69 6.82
N LEU A 164 -14.68 17.28 5.59
CA LEU A 164 -13.40 16.68 5.23
C LEU A 164 -12.25 17.67 5.32
N GLU A 165 -12.42 18.92 4.91
CA GLU A 165 -11.41 19.97 5.12
C GLU A 165 -11.00 20.07 6.59
N ASN A 166 -11.96 19.98 7.50
CA ASN A 166 -11.69 19.99 8.95
C ASN A 166 -11.17 18.64 9.48
N LEU A 167 -11.56 17.53 8.84
CA LEU A 167 -11.09 16.18 9.20
C LEU A 167 -9.70 15.91 8.67
N THR A 168 -9.28 16.57 7.57
CA THR A 168 -8.00 16.33 6.93
C THR A 168 -6.84 16.60 7.89
N ASP A 169 -6.89 17.71 8.65
CA ASP A 169 -5.85 18.02 9.63
C ASP A 169 -5.82 16.97 10.75
N ARG A 170 -6.98 16.57 11.26
CA ARG A 170 -7.07 15.52 12.27
C ARG A 170 -6.60 14.16 11.76
N VAL A 171 -6.93 13.79 10.53
CA VAL A 171 -6.43 12.54 9.90
C VAL A 171 -4.90 12.58 9.78
N PHE A 172 -4.34 13.72 9.42
CA PHE A 172 -2.89 13.87 9.38
C PHE A 172 -2.27 13.77 10.78
N ASP A 173 -2.78 14.51 11.74
CA ASP A 173 -2.20 14.63 13.08
C ASP A 173 -2.44 13.35 13.91
N GLU A 174 -3.61 12.72 13.78
CA GLU A 174 -4.00 11.57 14.61
C GLU A 174 -3.71 10.21 13.95
N PHE A 175 -3.50 10.17 12.63
CA PHE A 175 -3.27 8.92 11.91
C PHE A 175 -2.00 8.94 11.05
N MET A 176 -1.90 9.87 10.09
CA MET A 176 -0.81 9.85 9.12
C MET A 176 0.56 10.06 9.77
N TYR A 177 0.71 11.10 10.59
CA TYR A 177 1.97 11.36 11.27
C TYR A 177 2.36 10.27 12.28
N PRO A 178 1.46 9.74 13.12
CA PRO A 178 1.82 8.66 14.03
C PRO A 178 2.18 7.35 13.32
N VAL A 179 1.62 7.08 12.14
CA VAL A 179 1.85 5.84 11.40
C VAL A 179 3.04 5.94 10.45
N PHE A 180 3.22 7.08 9.80
CA PHE A 180 4.20 7.26 8.73
C PHE A 180 5.25 8.34 9.02
N GLY A 181 5.18 9.00 10.15
CA GLY A 181 6.04 10.16 10.45
C GLY A 181 7.50 9.82 10.73
N SER A 182 7.81 8.52 10.85
CA SER A 182 9.17 8.01 10.95
C SER A 182 9.78 7.62 9.59
N MET A 183 9.01 7.68 8.51
CA MET A 183 9.48 7.51 7.14
C MET A 183 10.18 8.79 6.63
#